data_50a9a58488ede512fed788a09c12f351
#
_entry.id   50a9a58488ede512fed788a09c12f351
#
_cell.length_a   1.000
_cell.length_b   1.000
_cell.length_c   1.000
_cell.angle_alpha   90.00
_cell.angle_beta   90.00
_cell.angle_gamma   90.00
#
_symmetry.space_group_name_H-M   'P 1'
#
loop_
_entity.id
_entity.type
_entity.pdbx_description
1 polymer ?
#
loop_
_entity_poly.entity_id
_entity_poly.type
_entity_poly.pdbx_seq_one_letter_code
_entity_poly.pdbx_strand_id
1 'polypeptide(L)'
;AYDENSIYLNMGSDGAGDLWSTLAHEGIPGHMYQFTYYLSTNPEPIRSLLNFNGYTEGWATYVEMMSYDMYKDYPDDSYADFERINSELNLLVSARVEIGVNYEGWDLEATQKYLSDNGFNSDGAESIMDYVIAEPVNYQMYVMGWQSFQELRDYAESALGNKFDEQAFHKVVLDAGPSQFYLIEKLVKQYVNCLLYTSPSPR
;
A
#
# COMPACT_ATOMS: atom_id res chain seq x y z
N ALA A 1 -1.73 13.14 -16.63
CA ALA A 1 -1.73 12.31 -17.84
C ALA A 1 -0.45 11.50 -17.87
N TYR A 2 -0.54 10.24 -18.24
CA TYR A 2 0.54 9.25 -18.23
C TYR A 2 1.82 9.73 -18.97
N ASP A 3 1.66 10.45 -20.06
CA ASP A 3 2.77 10.97 -20.88
C ASP A 3 3.44 12.23 -20.30
N GLU A 4 2.83 12.87 -19.32
CA GLU A 4 3.31 14.13 -18.76
C GLU A 4 4.08 13.96 -17.45
N ASN A 5 3.91 12.83 -16.75
CA ASN A 5 4.49 12.56 -15.42
C ASN A 5 4.28 13.74 -14.45
N SER A 6 3.06 14.29 -14.45
CA SER A 6 2.70 15.48 -13.70
C SER A 6 1.60 15.20 -12.69
N ILE A 7 1.76 15.71 -11.49
CA ILE A 7 0.74 15.72 -10.44
C ILE A 7 0.24 17.16 -10.29
N TYR A 8 -1.07 17.32 -10.29
CA TYR A 8 -1.71 18.63 -10.10
C TYR A 8 -2.24 18.72 -8.67
N LEU A 9 -1.75 19.72 -7.93
CA LEU A 9 -2.18 19.96 -6.55
C LEU A 9 -3.30 21.00 -6.54
N ASN A 10 -4.44 20.64 -5.94
CA ASN A 10 -5.51 21.57 -5.64
C ASN A 10 -5.28 22.22 -4.26
N MET A 11 -4.58 23.34 -4.24
CA MET A 11 -4.25 24.07 -3.00
C MET A 11 -5.46 24.77 -2.35
N GLY A 12 -6.62 24.74 -2.98
CA GLY A 12 -7.86 25.34 -2.47
C GLY A 12 -8.76 24.33 -1.74
N SER A 13 -8.37 23.06 -1.62
CA SER A 13 -9.10 22.07 -0.84
C SER A 13 -8.64 22.10 0.63
N ASP A 14 -9.60 22.00 1.56
CA ASP A 14 -9.31 21.92 3.00
C ASP A 14 -8.56 20.62 3.39
N GLY A 15 -8.28 19.74 2.43
CA GLY A 15 -7.63 18.44 2.60
C GLY A 15 -6.09 18.44 2.45
N ALA A 16 -5.42 19.60 2.60
CA ALA A 16 -3.97 19.69 2.52
C ALA A 16 -3.22 19.12 3.75
N GLY A 17 -3.91 18.35 4.61
CA GLY A 17 -3.39 17.93 5.91
C GLY A 17 -2.14 17.04 5.84
N ASP A 18 -2.05 16.13 4.89
CA ASP A 18 -0.87 15.29 4.72
C ASP A 18 -0.45 15.20 3.24
N LEU A 19 0.05 16.33 2.75
CA LEU A 19 0.52 16.43 1.37
C LEU A 19 1.71 15.48 1.11
N TRP A 20 2.55 15.21 2.11
CA TRP A 20 3.73 14.38 1.95
C TRP A 20 3.35 12.93 1.65
N SER A 21 2.53 12.32 2.49
CA SER A 21 2.10 10.92 2.31
C SER A 21 1.28 10.75 1.04
N THR A 22 0.39 11.70 0.73
CA THR A 22 -0.38 11.72 -0.52
C THR A 22 0.55 11.80 -1.74
N LEU A 23 1.59 12.64 -1.72
CA LEU A 23 2.57 12.72 -2.80
C LEU A 23 3.42 11.46 -2.91
N ALA A 24 3.73 10.80 -1.80
CA ALA A 24 4.41 9.52 -1.81
C ALA A 24 3.53 8.42 -2.44
N HIS A 25 2.23 8.42 -2.13
CA HIS A 25 1.24 7.49 -2.69
C HIS A 25 1.02 7.72 -4.20
N GLU A 26 0.65 8.94 -4.59
CA GLU A 26 0.27 9.25 -5.97
C GLU A 26 1.49 9.43 -6.90
N GLY A 27 2.60 9.88 -6.34
CA GLY A 27 3.79 10.27 -7.09
C GLY A 27 4.90 9.24 -7.05
N ILE A 28 6.02 9.68 -6.44
CA ILE A 28 7.24 8.89 -6.29
C ILE A 28 7.49 8.71 -4.79
N PRO A 29 7.58 7.45 -4.34
CA PRO A 29 7.75 6.20 -5.09
C PRO A 29 6.46 5.42 -5.43
N GLY A 30 5.25 6.00 -5.25
CA GLY A 30 3.97 5.36 -5.43
C GLY A 30 3.52 5.16 -6.88
N HIS A 31 2.25 5.48 -7.18
CA HIS A 31 1.60 5.18 -8.45
C HIS A 31 2.35 5.66 -9.69
N MET A 32 2.79 6.91 -9.71
CA MET A 32 3.51 7.46 -10.87
C MET A 32 4.77 6.65 -11.16
N TYR A 33 5.57 6.36 -10.13
CA TYR A 33 6.79 5.57 -10.30
C TYR A 33 6.48 4.12 -10.70
N GLN A 34 5.52 3.48 -10.03
CA GLN A 34 5.10 2.11 -10.32
C GLN A 34 4.74 1.94 -11.81
N PHE A 35 3.88 2.81 -12.32
CA PHE A 35 3.41 2.71 -13.70
C PHE A 35 4.49 3.06 -14.72
N THR A 36 5.21 4.15 -14.52
CA THR A 36 6.27 4.57 -15.45
C THR A 36 7.41 3.57 -15.49
N TYR A 37 7.79 3.03 -14.32
CA TYR A 37 8.80 1.98 -14.24
C TYR A 37 8.35 0.73 -14.98
N TYR A 38 7.17 0.19 -14.65
CA TYR A 38 6.67 -1.03 -15.26
C TYR A 38 6.57 -0.92 -16.79
N LEU A 39 6.05 0.19 -17.29
CA LEU A 39 5.94 0.39 -18.73
C LEU A 39 7.30 0.55 -19.42
N SER A 40 8.32 1.04 -18.72
CA SER A 40 9.69 1.08 -19.24
C SER A 40 10.29 -0.31 -19.46
N THR A 41 9.75 -1.36 -18.83
CA THR A 41 10.14 -2.76 -19.05
C THR A 41 9.58 -3.35 -20.35
N ASN A 42 8.76 -2.59 -21.10
CA ASN A 42 8.09 -2.99 -22.32
C ASN A 42 7.26 -4.29 -22.16
N PRO A 43 6.29 -4.30 -21.22
CA PRO A 43 5.48 -5.48 -20.96
C PRO A 43 4.63 -5.88 -22.17
N GLU A 44 4.21 -7.15 -22.22
CA GLU A 44 3.28 -7.62 -23.25
C GLU A 44 1.98 -6.80 -23.23
N PRO A 45 1.46 -6.37 -24.40
CA PRO A 45 0.29 -5.47 -24.48
C PRO A 45 -0.94 -5.95 -23.72
N ILE A 46 -1.14 -7.27 -23.59
CA ILE A 46 -2.26 -7.84 -22.82
C ILE A 46 -2.21 -7.42 -21.34
N ARG A 47 -1.03 -7.14 -20.79
CA ARG A 47 -0.85 -6.76 -19.40
C ARG A 47 -1.52 -5.41 -19.07
N SER A 48 -1.64 -4.52 -20.06
CA SER A 48 -2.32 -3.24 -19.88
C SER A 48 -3.85 -3.36 -19.79
N LEU A 49 -4.41 -4.51 -20.16
CA LEU A 49 -5.84 -4.80 -20.08
C LEU A 49 -6.22 -5.54 -18.78
N LEU A 50 -5.21 -5.97 -18.02
CA LEU A 50 -5.44 -6.68 -16.75
C LEU A 50 -5.39 -5.70 -15.59
N ASN A 51 -6.35 -5.85 -14.68
CA ASN A 51 -6.45 -5.02 -13.50
C ASN A 51 -6.16 -5.84 -12.24
N PHE A 52 -5.20 -5.38 -11.44
CA PHE A 52 -4.80 -5.99 -10.18
C PHE A 52 -4.72 -4.91 -9.09
N ASN A 53 -5.88 -4.33 -8.75
CA ASN A 53 -5.94 -3.18 -7.83
C ASN A 53 -5.28 -3.46 -6.48
N GLY A 54 -5.40 -4.67 -5.92
CA GLY A 54 -4.70 -5.03 -4.70
C GLY A 54 -3.17 -4.87 -4.80
N TYR A 55 -2.58 -5.17 -5.97
CA TYR A 55 -1.17 -4.89 -6.21
C TYR A 55 -0.92 -3.37 -6.36
N THR A 56 -1.76 -2.69 -7.13
CA THR A 56 -1.55 -1.28 -7.47
C THR A 56 -1.69 -0.39 -6.24
N GLU A 57 -2.81 -0.50 -5.54
CA GLU A 57 -3.07 0.26 -4.30
C GLU A 57 -2.17 -0.20 -3.16
N GLY A 58 -1.93 -1.52 -3.09
CA GLY A 58 -1.04 -2.10 -2.08
C GLY A 58 0.38 -1.57 -2.17
N TRP A 59 0.95 -1.42 -3.37
CA TRP A 59 2.27 -0.82 -3.56
C TRP A 59 2.29 0.64 -3.11
N ALA A 60 1.31 1.44 -3.57
CA ALA A 60 1.25 2.85 -3.24
C ALA A 60 1.09 3.07 -1.73
N THR A 61 0.23 2.27 -1.06
CA THR A 61 0.08 2.30 0.40
C THR A 61 1.34 1.83 1.12
N TYR A 62 2.01 0.79 0.64
CA TYR A 62 3.26 0.31 1.21
C TYR A 62 4.34 1.39 1.22
N VAL A 63 4.55 2.09 0.11
CA VAL A 63 5.56 3.17 0.05
C VAL A 63 5.09 4.46 0.72
N GLU A 64 3.78 4.71 0.80
CA GLU A 64 3.22 5.78 1.63
C GLU A 64 3.59 5.57 3.10
N MET A 65 3.35 4.38 3.66
CA MET A 65 3.70 4.07 5.05
C MET A 65 5.21 4.21 5.30
N MET A 66 6.04 3.79 4.36
CA MET A 66 7.50 4.00 4.44
C MET A 66 7.88 5.49 4.39
N SER A 67 7.08 6.33 3.75
CA SER A 67 7.43 7.75 3.55
C SER A 67 7.42 8.56 4.83
N TYR A 68 6.68 8.15 5.86
CA TYR A 68 6.65 8.83 7.14
C TYR A 68 8.03 8.90 7.80
N ASP A 69 8.82 7.83 7.70
CA ASP A 69 10.20 7.79 8.24
C ASP A 69 11.19 8.65 7.42
N MET A 70 10.80 9.04 6.20
CA MET A 70 11.66 9.82 5.29
C MET A 70 11.41 11.33 5.39
N TYR A 71 10.31 11.77 5.99
CA TYR A 71 9.96 13.18 6.07
C TYR A 71 10.78 13.89 7.15
N LYS A 72 11.62 14.83 6.73
CA LYS A 72 12.60 15.48 7.61
C LYS A 72 12.05 16.67 8.42
N ASP A 73 10.86 17.15 8.07
CA ASP A 73 10.24 18.30 8.73
C ASP A 73 9.33 17.91 9.90
N TYR A 74 9.21 16.63 10.20
CA TYR A 74 8.56 16.20 11.45
C TYR A 74 9.41 16.62 12.66
N PRO A 75 8.76 17.02 13.77
CA PRO A 75 9.47 17.49 14.98
C PRO A 75 10.45 16.45 15.53
N ASP A 76 10.10 15.19 15.47
CA ASP A 76 10.89 14.04 15.88
C ASP A 76 10.32 12.72 15.31
N ASP A 77 11.03 11.62 15.55
CA ASP A 77 10.64 10.29 15.08
C ASP A 77 9.30 9.82 15.69
N SER A 78 9.00 10.23 16.93
CA SER A 78 7.74 9.88 17.59
C SER A 78 6.52 10.50 16.90
N TYR A 79 6.70 11.67 16.30
CA TYR A 79 5.64 12.32 15.53
C TYR A 79 5.41 11.60 14.19
N ALA A 80 6.48 11.19 13.52
CA ALA A 80 6.40 10.38 12.32
C ALA A 80 5.67 9.04 12.59
N ASP A 81 6.04 8.35 13.67
CA ASP A 81 5.37 7.13 14.13
C ASP A 81 3.88 7.37 14.42
N PHE A 82 3.55 8.47 15.09
CA PHE A 82 2.16 8.81 15.40
C PHE A 82 1.33 9.00 14.12
N GLU A 83 1.80 9.79 13.16
CA GLU A 83 1.09 10.03 11.91
C GLU A 83 0.94 8.74 11.09
N ARG A 84 1.99 7.93 11.00
CA ARG A 84 1.95 6.62 10.34
C ARG A 84 0.91 5.71 10.98
N ILE A 85 0.96 5.52 12.30
CA ILE A 85 0.02 4.66 13.04
C ILE A 85 -1.42 5.17 12.90
N ASN A 86 -1.62 6.48 12.92
CA ASN A 86 -2.95 7.08 12.73
C ASN A 86 -3.50 6.79 11.32
N SER A 87 -2.66 6.90 10.28
CA SER A 87 -3.03 6.56 8.90
C SER A 87 -3.36 5.07 8.76
N GLU A 88 -2.48 4.18 9.27
CA GLU A 88 -2.70 2.74 9.29
C GLU A 88 -4.02 2.37 9.99
N LEU A 89 -4.27 2.97 11.16
CA LEU A 89 -5.45 2.68 11.96
C LEU A 89 -6.73 3.11 11.25
N ASN A 90 -6.75 4.29 10.64
CA ASN A 90 -7.90 4.77 9.87
C ASN A 90 -8.21 3.84 8.69
N LEU A 91 -7.18 3.39 7.98
CA LEU A 91 -7.32 2.45 6.87
C LEU A 91 -7.86 1.09 7.33
N LEU A 92 -7.32 0.54 8.42
CA LEU A 92 -7.75 -0.74 9.00
C LEU A 92 -9.20 -0.70 9.51
N VAL A 93 -9.60 0.40 10.15
CA VAL A 93 -10.98 0.59 10.61
C VAL A 93 -11.94 0.67 9.44
N SER A 94 -11.59 1.41 8.40
CA SER A 94 -12.38 1.50 7.18
C SER A 94 -12.56 0.14 6.51
N ALA A 95 -11.50 -0.64 6.40
CA ALA A 95 -11.55 -2.01 5.87
C ALA A 95 -12.38 -2.94 6.77
N ARG A 96 -12.33 -2.77 8.10
CA ARG A 96 -13.16 -3.57 9.02
C ARG A 96 -14.63 -3.21 8.91
N VAL A 97 -14.97 -1.93 8.75
CA VAL A 97 -16.35 -1.49 8.48
C VAL A 97 -16.82 -2.06 7.15
N GLU A 98 -15.99 -2.03 6.11
CA GLU A 98 -16.33 -2.61 4.81
C GLU A 98 -16.72 -4.10 4.91
N ILE A 99 -15.96 -4.91 5.64
CA ILE A 99 -16.30 -6.31 5.91
C ILE A 99 -17.62 -6.40 6.69
N GLY A 100 -17.77 -5.58 7.72
CA GLY A 100 -18.98 -5.53 8.55
C GLY A 100 -20.22 -5.28 7.72
N VAL A 101 -20.19 -4.26 6.89
CA VAL A 101 -21.34 -3.85 6.06
C VAL A 101 -21.59 -4.85 4.93
N ASN A 102 -20.57 -5.18 4.13
CA ASN A 102 -20.76 -5.94 2.90
C ASN A 102 -20.83 -7.46 3.09
N TYR A 103 -20.25 -7.99 4.16
CA TYR A 103 -20.20 -9.44 4.41
C TYR A 103 -21.00 -9.85 5.64
N GLU A 104 -20.89 -9.10 6.75
CA GLU A 104 -21.57 -9.46 8.02
C GLU A 104 -22.99 -8.84 8.12
N GLY A 105 -23.34 -7.91 7.20
CA GLY A 105 -24.66 -7.30 7.14
C GLY A 105 -24.91 -6.25 8.23
N TRP A 106 -23.86 -5.51 8.63
CA TRP A 106 -24.02 -4.41 9.57
C TRP A 106 -24.91 -3.31 9.00
N ASP A 107 -25.84 -2.87 9.82
CA ASP A 107 -26.60 -1.64 9.59
C ASP A 107 -25.90 -0.43 10.23
N LEU A 108 -26.53 0.73 10.14
CA LEU A 108 -25.97 1.97 10.67
C LEU A 108 -25.74 1.89 12.19
N GLU A 109 -26.65 1.28 12.95
CA GLU A 109 -26.54 1.14 14.39
C GLU A 109 -25.35 0.25 14.77
N ALA A 110 -25.18 -0.88 14.09
CA ALA A 110 -24.06 -1.78 14.30
C ALA A 110 -22.72 -1.11 13.95
N THR A 111 -22.67 -0.33 12.86
CA THR A 111 -21.48 0.42 12.43
C THR A 111 -21.12 1.51 13.45
N GLN A 112 -22.11 2.31 13.88
CA GLN A 112 -21.91 3.34 14.92
C GLN A 112 -21.42 2.73 16.22
N LYS A 113 -22.02 1.61 16.61
CA LYS A 113 -21.62 0.88 17.81
C LYS A 113 -20.17 0.39 17.74
N TYR A 114 -19.78 -0.23 16.62
CA TYR A 114 -18.41 -0.68 16.42
C TYR A 114 -17.40 0.47 16.54
N LEU A 115 -17.66 1.58 15.86
CA LEU A 115 -16.80 2.76 15.92
C LEU A 115 -16.68 3.29 17.35
N SER A 116 -17.80 3.48 18.04
CA SER A 116 -17.83 4.00 19.42
C SER A 116 -17.15 3.07 20.41
N ASP A 117 -17.40 1.75 20.33
CA ASP A 117 -16.81 0.76 21.23
C ASP A 117 -15.27 0.69 21.10
N ASN A 118 -14.75 1.08 19.95
CA ASN A 118 -13.31 1.11 19.67
C ASN A 118 -12.68 2.51 19.76
N GLY A 119 -13.43 3.51 20.27
CA GLY A 119 -12.91 4.86 20.52
C GLY A 119 -12.87 5.77 19.30
N PHE A 120 -13.53 5.40 18.20
CA PHE A 120 -13.63 6.23 17.01
C PHE A 120 -14.89 7.10 17.02
N ASN A 121 -14.83 8.22 16.29
CA ASN A 121 -16.00 9.04 16.09
C ASN A 121 -17.04 8.31 15.21
N SER A 122 -18.24 8.14 15.71
CA SER A 122 -19.34 7.49 15.01
C SER A 122 -20.15 8.42 14.09
N ASP A 123 -19.90 9.74 14.10
CA ASP A 123 -20.66 10.71 13.29
C ASP A 123 -20.48 10.47 11.78
N GLY A 124 -19.33 9.93 11.39
CA GLY A 124 -19.03 9.56 9.98
C GLY A 124 -19.56 8.19 9.55
N ALA A 125 -20.27 7.45 10.39
CA ALA A 125 -20.68 6.07 10.11
C ALA A 125 -21.56 5.96 8.85
N GLU A 126 -22.51 6.88 8.65
CA GLU A 126 -23.36 6.88 7.46
C GLU A 126 -22.55 7.11 6.18
N SER A 127 -21.64 8.08 6.20
CA SER A 127 -20.79 8.38 5.03
C SER A 127 -19.87 7.23 4.65
N ILE A 128 -19.25 6.56 5.63
CA ILE A 128 -18.40 5.41 5.33
C ILE A 128 -19.22 4.22 4.83
N MET A 129 -20.42 4.00 5.38
CA MET A 129 -21.32 2.96 4.90
C MET A 129 -21.75 3.20 3.45
N ASP A 130 -22.19 4.42 3.12
CA ASP A 130 -22.55 4.78 1.75
C ASP A 130 -21.38 4.53 0.78
N TYR A 131 -20.18 4.90 1.20
CA TYR A 131 -18.98 4.71 0.38
C TYR A 131 -18.67 3.21 0.15
N VAL A 132 -18.64 2.39 1.20
CA VAL A 132 -18.29 0.96 1.04
C VAL A 132 -19.39 0.15 0.35
N ILE A 133 -20.64 0.64 0.34
CA ILE A 133 -21.72 0.06 -0.45
C ILE A 133 -21.57 0.43 -1.94
N ALA A 134 -21.19 1.68 -2.22
CA ALA A 134 -21.00 2.16 -3.58
C ALA A 134 -19.74 1.54 -4.24
N GLU A 135 -18.67 1.37 -3.48
CA GLU A 135 -17.37 0.89 -3.91
C GLU A 135 -16.93 -0.33 -3.09
N PRO A 136 -17.57 -1.49 -3.28
CA PRO A 136 -17.27 -2.67 -2.48
C PRO A 136 -15.86 -3.21 -2.76
N VAL A 137 -15.20 -3.69 -1.68
CA VAL A 137 -13.82 -4.21 -1.68
C VAL A 137 -12.74 -3.13 -1.84
N ASN A 138 -13.12 -1.85 -1.82
CA ASN A 138 -12.17 -0.75 -2.03
C ASN A 138 -11.07 -0.75 -0.95
N TYR A 139 -11.44 -0.66 0.33
CA TYR A 139 -10.45 -0.63 1.42
C TYR A 139 -9.67 -1.93 1.56
N GLN A 140 -10.24 -3.07 1.15
CA GLN A 140 -9.53 -4.34 1.14
C GLN A 140 -8.36 -4.34 0.14
N MET A 141 -8.50 -3.66 -0.99
CA MET A 141 -7.41 -3.54 -1.98
C MET A 141 -6.18 -2.86 -1.37
N TYR A 142 -6.40 -1.78 -0.61
CA TYR A 142 -5.34 -1.06 0.10
C TYR A 142 -4.72 -1.91 1.20
N VAL A 143 -5.53 -2.38 2.14
CA VAL A 143 -5.05 -3.10 3.34
C VAL A 143 -4.38 -4.41 2.97
N MET A 144 -5.08 -5.30 2.23
CA MET A 144 -4.54 -6.61 1.90
C MET A 144 -3.34 -6.51 0.96
N GLY A 145 -3.36 -5.52 0.06
CA GLY A 145 -2.24 -5.24 -0.83
C GLY A 145 -1.00 -4.77 -0.08
N TRP A 146 -1.15 -3.76 0.79
CA TRP A 146 -0.08 -3.27 1.66
C TRP A 146 0.51 -4.38 2.53
N GLN A 147 -0.34 -5.11 3.27
CA GLN A 147 0.11 -6.23 4.12
C GLN A 147 0.88 -7.27 3.32
N SER A 148 0.41 -7.61 2.11
CA SER A 148 1.10 -8.58 1.26
C SER A 148 2.51 -8.12 0.87
N PHE A 149 2.72 -6.84 0.55
CA PHE A 149 4.06 -6.30 0.29
C PHE A 149 4.92 -6.30 1.55
N GLN A 150 4.36 -5.91 2.69
CA GLN A 150 5.06 -5.92 3.97
C GLN A 150 5.53 -7.33 4.34
N GLU A 151 4.64 -8.32 4.27
CA GLU A 151 4.97 -9.73 4.55
C GLU A 151 6.06 -10.27 3.62
N LEU A 152 6.02 -9.92 2.34
CA LEU A 152 7.05 -10.33 1.38
C LEU A 152 8.41 -9.66 1.65
N ARG A 153 8.40 -8.40 2.05
CA ARG A 153 9.59 -7.67 2.47
C ARG A 153 10.21 -8.31 3.73
N ASP A 154 9.39 -8.51 4.75
CA ASP A 154 9.82 -9.11 6.02
C ASP A 154 10.37 -10.53 5.83
N TYR A 155 9.73 -11.32 4.96
CA TYR A 155 10.24 -12.63 4.57
C TYR A 155 11.63 -12.53 3.91
N ALA A 156 11.80 -11.62 2.94
CA ALA A 156 13.06 -11.47 2.23
C ALA A 156 14.18 -10.96 3.16
N GLU A 157 13.88 -9.98 4.01
CA GLU A 157 14.81 -9.43 5.00
C GLU A 157 15.22 -10.49 6.03
N SER A 158 14.26 -11.22 6.59
CA SER A 158 14.54 -12.28 7.56
C SER A 158 15.37 -13.42 6.97
N ALA A 159 15.12 -13.80 5.71
CA ALA A 159 15.84 -14.88 5.05
C ALA A 159 17.25 -14.48 4.62
N LEU A 160 17.48 -13.24 4.20
CA LEU A 160 18.75 -12.75 3.67
C LEU A 160 19.64 -12.10 4.73
N GLY A 161 19.06 -11.60 5.83
CA GLY A 161 19.78 -10.89 6.88
C GLY A 161 20.61 -9.74 6.31
N ASN A 162 21.91 -9.74 6.56
CA ASN A 162 22.82 -8.68 6.07
C ASN A 162 23.04 -8.65 4.55
N LYS A 163 22.44 -9.58 3.80
CA LYS A 163 22.43 -9.57 2.32
C LYS A 163 21.16 -8.96 1.76
N PHE A 164 20.21 -8.60 2.61
CA PHE A 164 18.98 -7.95 2.15
C PHE A 164 19.31 -6.56 1.59
N ASP A 165 18.81 -6.30 0.40
CA ASP A 165 18.90 -5.02 -0.28
C ASP A 165 17.48 -4.61 -0.66
N GLU A 166 16.98 -3.54 -0.06
CA GLU A 166 15.62 -3.05 -0.24
C GLU A 166 15.35 -2.62 -1.68
N GLN A 167 16.31 -1.98 -2.33
CA GLN A 167 16.16 -1.57 -3.73
C GLN A 167 16.08 -2.79 -4.67
N ALA A 168 16.88 -3.82 -4.40
CA ALA A 168 16.83 -5.05 -5.16
C ALA A 168 15.50 -5.80 -4.93
N PHE A 169 14.96 -5.82 -3.70
CA PHE A 169 13.63 -6.34 -3.41
C PHE A 169 12.54 -5.57 -4.17
N HIS A 170 12.55 -4.23 -4.07
CA HIS A 170 11.59 -3.38 -4.80
C HIS A 170 11.67 -3.61 -6.31
N LYS A 171 12.89 -3.79 -6.84
CA LYS A 171 13.06 -4.10 -8.26
C LYS A 171 12.39 -5.40 -8.66
N VAL A 172 12.49 -6.45 -7.84
CA VAL A 172 11.84 -7.75 -8.12
C VAL A 172 10.33 -7.60 -8.22
N VAL A 173 9.71 -6.88 -7.29
CA VAL A 173 8.25 -6.69 -7.30
C VAL A 173 7.80 -5.77 -8.42
N LEU A 174 8.51 -4.70 -8.72
CA LEU A 174 8.18 -3.75 -9.78
C LEU A 174 8.43 -4.33 -11.19
N ASP A 175 9.46 -5.14 -11.39
CA ASP A 175 9.69 -5.87 -12.65
C ASP A 175 8.54 -6.84 -12.95
N ALA A 176 7.96 -7.45 -11.93
CA ALA A 176 6.78 -8.30 -12.09
C ALA A 176 5.57 -7.53 -12.59
N GLY A 177 5.44 -6.27 -12.13
CA GLY A 177 4.30 -5.40 -12.41
C GLY A 177 2.99 -5.93 -11.82
N PRO A 178 1.86 -5.23 -12.07
CA PRO A 178 0.57 -5.59 -11.52
C PRO A 178 0.21 -7.05 -11.79
N SER A 179 0.07 -7.83 -10.71
CA SER A 179 -0.12 -9.28 -10.74
C SER A 179 -0.83 -9.77 -9.47
N GLN A 180 -1.23 -11.04 -9.49
CA GLN A 180 -1.71 -11.71 -8.28
C GLN A 180 -0.55 -11.96 -7.31
N PHE A 181 -0.77 -11.76 -6.01
CA PHE A 181 0.29 -11.86 -5.00
C PHE A 181 0.98 -13.22 -4.93
N TYR A 182 0.30 -14.31 -5.22
CA TYR A 182 0.95 -15.62 -5.26
C TYR A 182 2.08 -15.71 -6.32
N LEU A 183 1.98 -14.94 -7.42
CA LEU A 183 3.04 -14.86 -8.41
C LEU A 183 4.20 -13.99 -7.93
N ILE A 184 3.88 -12.87 -7.28
CA ILE A 184 4.88 -12.00 -6.67
C ILE A 184 5.66 -12.77 -5.60
N GLU A 185 4.97 -13.48 -4.72
CA GLU A 185 5.57 -14.34 -3.69
C GLU A 185 6.55 -15.36 -4.30
N LYS A 186 6.15 -16.01 -5.40
CA LYS A 186 7.01 -16.95 -6.11
C LYS A 186 8.30 -16.29 -6.62
N LEU A 187 8.20 -15.09 -7.17
CA LEU A 187 9.36 -14.35 -7.68
C LEU A 187 10.27 -13.89 -6.55
N VAL A 188 9.71 -13.39 -5.45
CA VAL A 188 10.48 -13.01 -4.25
C VAL A 188 11.19 -14.23 -3.65
N LYS A 189 10.52 -15.38 -3.54
CA LYS A 189 11.16 -16.62 -3.09
C LYS A 189 12.30 -17.08 -4.02
N GLN A 190 12.14 -16.94 -5.32
CA GLN A 190 13.21 -17.23 -6.28
C GLN A 190 14.41 -16.28 -6.09
N TYR A 191 14.16 -14.97 -5.94
CA TYR A 191 15.18 -13.97 -5.66
C TYR A 191 15.98 -14.32 -4.39
N VAL A 192 15.28 -14.59 -3.29
CA VAL A 192 15.89 -14.97 -2.01
C VAL A 192 16.75 -16.23 -2.18
N ASN A 193 16.21 -17.27 -2.81
CA ASN A 193 16.93 -18.53 -3.03
C ASN A 193 18.19 -18.31 -3.89
N CYS A 194 18.12 -17.51 -4.95
CA CYS A 194 19.30 -17.20 -5.76
C CYS A 194 20.42 -16.58 -4.93
N LEU A 195 20.12 -15.64 -4.03
CA LEU A 195 21.13 -14.98 -3.20
C LEU A 195 21.67 -15.88 -2.07
N LEU A 196 20.86 -16.81 -1.55
CA LEU A 196 21.32 -17.78 -0.55
C LEU A 196 22.30 -18.79 -1.14
N TYR A 197 22.03 -19.28 -2.37
CA TYR A 197 22.84 -20.32 -3.00
C TYR A 197 24.05 -19.79 -3.78
N THR A 198 24.10 -18.51 -4.13
CA THR A 198 25.25 -17.87 -4.81
C THR A 198 26.37 -17.41 -3.91
N SER A 199 26.29 -17.66 -2.59
CA SER A 199 27.42 -17.41 -1.70
C SER A 199 28.56 -18.35 -2.06
N PRO A 200 29.82 -17.84 -2.22
CA PRO A 200 30.96 -18.71 -2.45
C PRO A 200 31.07 -19.68 -1.27
N SER A 201 31.11 -20.97 -1.60
CA SER A 201 31.44 -22.02 -0.63
C SER A 201 32.75 -21.61 0.10
N PRO A 202 32.80 -21.63 1.42
CA PRO A 202 34.06 -21.36 2.11
C PRO A 202 35.11 -22.39 1.63
N ARG A 203 36.20 -21.90 1.05
CA ARG A 203 37.37 -22.73 0.68
C ARG A 203 38.12 -23.11 1.93
#